data_9fa68b9af61ac44a6a3ddd88a23c6f83
#
_entry.id   9fa68b9af61ac44a6a3ddd88a23c6f83
#
_cell.length_a   1.000
_cell.length_b   1.000
_cell.length_c   1.000
_cell.angle_alpha   90.00
_cell.angle_beta   90.00
_cell.angle_gamma   90.00
#
_symmetry.space_group_name_H-M   'P 1'
#
loop_
_entity.id
_entity.type
_entity.pdbx_description
1 polymer ?
#
loop_
_entity_poly.entity_id
_entity_poly.type
_entity_poly.pdbx_seq_one_letter_code
_entity_poly.pdbx_strand_id
1 'polypeptide(L)'
;HDYQVTYVGHPLLDEISNKVKNSLFYKVNNLSAEPIIGVLPGSRKQEIAVKLPVMLSMAKYYPKFQFVVACAPGIEKSYYEQFVREQNVFYLFNQTYDILQNSEAAIVTSGTATLETALFNVPQIVCYKGSLISYLIARQLIKVKYISLVNLIMDSEIVKELIQADLNEKNLKFELDKLLTS
;
A
#
# COMPACT_ATOMS: atom_id res chain seq x y z
N HIS A 1 12.64 -29.93 19.56
CA HIS A 1 13.65 -29.02 20.11
C HIS A 1 12.91 -27.96 20.93
N ASP A 2 12.96 -28.09 22.26
CA ASP A 2 12.35 -27.12 23.17
C ASP A 2 13.33 -25.95 23.32
N TYR A 3 13.14 -24.91 22.52
CA TYR A 3 13.82 -23.63 22.73
C TYR A 3 12.96 -22.76 23.62
N GLN A 4 13.52 -22.23 24.68
CA GLN A 4 12.89 -21.15 25.44
C GLN A 4 12.92 -19.88 24.60
N VAL A 5 11.76 -19.40 24.22
CA VAL A 5 11.61 -18.17 23.43
C VAL A 5 10.91 -17.13 24.30
N THR A 6 11.55 -15.96 24.44
CA THR A 6 10.92 -14.81 25.11
C THR A 6 10.29 -13.92 24.05
N TYR A 7 8.98 -13.72 24.14
CA TYR A 7 8.28 -12.78 23.26
C TYR A 7 8.59 -11.34 23.72
N VAL A 8 9.23 -10.55 22.85
CA VAL A 8 9.66 -9.16 23.13
C VAL A 8 8.80 -8.10 22.43
N GLY A 9 7.68 -8.50 21.86
CA GLY A 9 6.82 -7.60 21.06
C GLY A 9 7.22 -7.56 19.57
N HIS A 10 6.53 -6.71 18.82
CA HIS A 10 6.80 -6.54 17.38
C HIS A 10 7.57 -5.25 17.15
N PRO A 11 8.77 -5.26 16.54
CA PRO A 11 9.62 -4.08 16.35
C PRO A 11 8.92 -2.89 15.66
N LEU A 12 7.99 -3.16 14.74
CA LEU A 12 7.22 -2.11 14.07
C LEU A 12 6.39 -1.24 15.03
N LEU A 13 5.93 -1.80 16.17
CA LEU A 13 5.16 -1.02 17.15
C LEU A 13 6.00 0.08 17.76
N ASP A 14 7.24 -0.23 18.13
CA ASP A 14 8.16 0.74 18.73
C ASP A 14 8.56 1.82 17.70
N GLU A 15 8.82 1.40 16.45
CA GLU A 15 9.21 2.32 15.38
C GLU A 15 8.07 3.29 15.04
N ILE A 16 6.82 2.79 14.92
CA ILE A 16 5.67 3.60 14.58
C ILE A 16 5.23 4.49 15.73
N SER A 17 5.23 3.99 16.98
CA SER A 17 4.83 4.78 18.16
C SER A 17 5.75 5.98 18.42
N ASN A 18 7.02 5.85 18.07
CA ASN A 18 8.03 6.91 18.24
C ASN A 18 8.09 7.89 17.04
N LYS A 19 7.35 7.60 15.95
CA LYS A 19 7.38 8.45 14.76
C LYS A 19 6.61 9.75 14.98
N VAL A 20 7.34 10.85 15.07
CA VAL A 20 6.75 12.19 15.16
C VAL A 20 6.26 12.64 13.77
N LYS A 21 5.03 13.17 13.70
CA LYS A 21 4.48 13.69 12.45
C LYS A 21 5.30 14.90 11.96
N ASN A 22 5.77 14.82 10.72
CA ASN A 22 6.51 15.89 10.08
C ASN A 22 5.55 17.02 9.65
N SER A 23 5.53 18.13 10.40
CA SER A 23 4.68 19.29 10.09
C SER A 23 5.03 20.00 8.78
N LEU A 24 6.22 19.77 8.25
CA LEU A 24 6.69 20.36 6.99
C LEU A 24 6.51 19.41 5.79
N PHE A 25 5.90 18.23 5.98
CA PHE A 25 5.80 17.18 4.96
C PHE A 25 5.25 17.70 3.62
N TYR A 26 4.15 18.42 3.65
CA TYR A 26 3.55 19.00 2.43
C TYR A 26 4.49 20.01 1.74
N LYS A 27 5.08 20.89 2.52
CA LYS A 27 5.95 21.95 2.01
C LYS A 27 7.23 21.42 1.36
N VAL A 28 7.94 20.50 2.04
CA VAL A 28 9.22 19.97 1.55
C VAL A 28 9.06 19.07 0.32
N ASN A 29 7.87 18.49 0.14
CA ASN A 29 7.55 17.64 -1.00
C ASN A 29 6.77 18.35 -2.12
N ASN A 30 6.57 19.66 -2.02
CA ASN A 30 5.78 20.46 -2.97
C ASN A 30 4.36 19.91 -3.19
N LEU A 31 3.74 19.40 -2.12
CA LEU A 31 2.36 18.93 -2.12
C LEU A 31 1.43 20.08 -1.80
N SER A 32 0.22 20.05 -2.36
CA SER A 32 -0.85 20.98 -2.01
C SER A 32 -1.49 20.63 -0.67
N ALA A 33 -2.46 21.41 -0.21
CA ALA A 33 -3.23 21.11 0.99
C ALA A 33 -4.32 20.04 0.76
N GLU A 34 -4.43 19.49 -0.45
CA GLU A 34 -5.42 18.48 -0.77
C GLU A 34 -5.10 17.12 -0.11
N PRO A 35 -6.14 16.30 0.15
CA PRO A 35 -5.97 15.02 0.81
C PRO A 35 -5.10 14.05 0.01
N ILE A 36 -4.46 13.12 0.71
CA ILE A 36 -3.52 12.17 0.12
C ILE A 36 -4.11 10.77 0.10
N ILE A 37 -3.98 10.09 -1.04
CA ILE A 37 -4.09 8.64 -1.16
C ILE A 37 -2.66 8.09 -1.27
N GLY A 38 -2.25 7.35 -0.25
CA GLY A 38 -0.95 6.67 -0.26
C GLY A 38 -0.95 5.50 -1.22
N VAL A 39 0.09 5.36 -2.04
CA VAL A 39 0.26 4.24 -2.99
C VAL A 39 1.54 3.50 -2.65
N LEU A 40 1.41 2.25 -2.19
CA LEU A 40 2.53 1.39 -1.80
C LEU A 40 2.63 0.18 -2.76
N PRO A 41 3.32 0.32 -3.92
CA PRO A 41 3.27 -0.68 -4.99
C PRO A 41 4.18 -1.89 -4.76
N GLY A 42 4.99 -1.88 -3.72
CA GLY A 42 5.99 -2.90 -3.39
C GLY A 42 7.42 -2.47 -3.67
N SER A 43 8.36 -3.39 -3.48
CA SER A 43 9.80 -3.09 -3.53
C SER A 43 10.54 -3.68 -4.74
N ARG A 44 9.91 -4.56 -5.52
CA ARG A 44 10.53 -5.22 -6.67
C ARG A 44 10.00 -4.65 -7.98
N LYS A 45 10.89 -4.37 -8.94
CA LYS A 45 10.52 -3.82 -10.27
C LYS A 45 9.39 -4.61 -10.94
N GLN A 46 9.43 -5.94 -10.90
CA GLN A 46 8.40 -6.80 -11.50
C GLN A 46 7.03 -6.62 -10.84
N GLU A 47 7.00 -6.48 -9.51
CA GLU A 47 5.76 -6.26 -8.76
C GLU A 47 5.17 -4.87 -9.06
N ILE A 48 6.03 -3.86 -9.09
CA ILE A 48 5.66 -2.47 -9.39
C ILE A 48 5.09 -2.39 -10.81
N ALA A 49 5.80 -2.95 -11.81
CA ALA A 49 5.37 -2.91 -13.21
C ALA A 49 3.96 -3.47 -13.43
N VAL A 50 3.56 -4.47 -12.66
CA VAL A 50 2.27 -5.14 -12.82
C VAL A 50 1.15 -4.43 -12.06
N LYS A 51 1.43 -3.85 -10.89
CA LYS A 51 0.41 -3.29 -9.99
C LYS A 51 0.26 -1.78 -10.10
N LEU A 52 1.38 -1.05 -10.20
CA LEU A 52 1.38 0.41 -10.19
C LEU A 52 0.49 1.04 -11.27
N PRO A 53 0.45 0.57 -12.53
CA PRO A 53 -0.44 1.13 -13.54
C PRO A 53 -1.91 1.09 -13.12
N VAL A 54 -2.38 -0.02 -12.53
CA VAL A 54 -3.75 -0.14 -12.05
C VAL A 54 -4.00 0.73 -10.82
N MET A 55 -3.05 0.80 -9.89
CA MET A 55 -3.17 1.67 -8.70
C MET A 55 -3.27 3.14 -9.11
N LEU A 56 -2.41 3.60 -10.03
CA LEU A 56 -2.37 4.99 -10.47
C LEU A 56 -3.48 5.36 -11.47
N SER A 57 -4.15 4.37 -12.09
CA SER A 57 -5.32 4.67 -12.92
C SER A 57 -6.45 5.34 -12.14
N MET A 58 -6.39 5.29 -10.80
CA MET A 58 -7.34 5.98 -9.92
C MET A 58 -7.16 7.49 -9.95
N ALA A 59 -5.96 8.02 -10.21
CA ALA A 59 -5.67 9.45 -10.17
C ALA A 59 -6.60 10.29 -11.05
N LYS A 60 -6.99 9.77 -12.21
CA LYS A 60 -7.92 10.44 -13.13
C LYS A 60 -9.35 10.58 -12.59
N TYR A 61 -9.76 9.69 -11.66
CA TYR A 61 -11.11 9.72 -11.08
C TYR A 61 -11.21 10.59 -9.82
N TYR A 62 -10.08 10.90 -9.19
CA TYR A 62 -10.03 11.64 -7.94
C TYR A 62 -9.13 12.89 -8.05
N PRO A 63 -9.50 13.88 -8.88
CA PRO A 63 -8.67 15.06 -9.14
C PRO A 63 -8.47 15.97 -7.91
N LYS A 64 -9.28 15.79 -6.86
CA LYS A 64 -9.16 16.49 -5.57
C LYS A 64 -8.26 15.77 -4.56
N PHE A 65 -7.65 14.67 -4.97
CA PHE A 65 -6.70 13.92 -4.15
C PHE A 65 -5.32 13.92 -4.80
N GLN A 66 -4.30 13.89 -3.98
CA GLN A 66 -2.92 13.67 -4.39
C GLN A 66 -2.57 12.19 -4.19
N PHE A 67 -2.12 11.53 -5.24
CA PHE A 67 -1.65 10.14 -5.18
C PHE A 67 -0.14 10.14 -4.91
N VAL A 68 0.26 9.80 -3.69
CA VAL A 68 1.65 9.85 -3.28
C VAL A 68 2.23 8.44 -3.21
N VAL A 69 3.14 8.16 -4.13
CA VAL A 69 3.78 6.85 -4.28
C VAL A 69 4.97 6.74 -3.34
N ALA A 70 4.95 5.74 -2.46
CA ALA A 70 6.09 5.34 -1.66
C ALA A 70 7.07 4.54 -2.54
N CYS A 71 8.12 5.21 -3.01
CA CYS A 71 9.12 4.61 -3.89
C CYS A 71 10.11 3.76 -3.10
N ALA A 72 10.40 2.56 -3.62
CA ALA A 72 11.35 1.64 -3.01
C ALA A 72 12.79 2.15 -3.10
N PRO A 73 13.61 1.97 -2.07
CA PRO A 73 15.03 2.24 -2.14
C PRO A 73 15.71 1.48 -3.29
N GLY A 74 16.64 2.12 -3.99
CA GLY A 74 17.39 1.48 -5.09
C GLY A 74 16.65 1.39 -6.43
N ILE A 75 15.44 1.94 -6.54
CA ILE A 75 14.73 2.08 -7.83
C ILE A 75 14.65 3.57 -8.18
N GLU A 76 15.15 3.94 -9.35
CA GLU A 76 15.19 5.34 -9.77
C GLU A 76 13.80 5.93 -10.05
N LYS A 77 13.63 7.23 -9.86
CA LYS A 77 12.39 7.96 -10.11
C LYS A 77 11.89 7.78 -11.54
N SER A 78 12.79 7.82 -12.51
CA SER A 78 12.51 7.60 -13.94
C SER A 78 11.78 6.28 -14.21
N TYR A 79 12.04 5.25 -13.40
CA TYR A 79 11.32 3.97 -13.50
C TYR A 79 9.84 4.10 -13.13
N TYR A 80 9.51 4.93 -12.15
CA TYR A 80 8.12 5.14 -11.75
C TYR A 80 7.38 6.07 -12.72
N GLU A 81 8.02 7.12 -13.20
CA GLU A 81 7.44 8.14 -14.08
C GLU A 81 7.01 7.60 -15.46
N GLN A 82 7.52 6.43 -15.86
CA GLN A 82 7.10 5.80 -17.11
C GLN A 82 5.65 5.25 -17.10
N PHE A 83 5.07 5.01 -15.91
CA PHE A 83 3.76 4.35 -15.82
C PHE A 83 2.58 5.31 -15.93
N VAL A 84 2.67 6.50 -15.35
CA VAL A 84 1.60 7.49 -15.36
C VAL A 84 2.19 8.90 -15.29
N ARG A 85 1.56 9.84 -16.02
CA ARG A 85 1.95 11.26 -16.08
C ARG A 85 0.85 12.20 -15.62
N GLU A 86 0.00 11.76 -14.69
CA GLU A 86 -1.04 12.61 -14.12
C GLU A 86 -0.42 13.68 -13.20
N GLN A 87 -0.99 14.89 -13.22
CA GLN A 87 -0.44 16.03 -12.47
C GLN A 87 -0.58 15.88 -10.95
N ASN A 88 -1.53 15.06 -10.49
CA ASN A 88 -1.77 14.79 -9.07
C ASN A 88 -1.07 13.53 -8.56
N VAL A 89 -0.04 13.03 -9.27
CA VAL A 89 0.77 11.89 -8.85
C VAL A 89 2.17 12.36 -8.45
N PHE A 90 2.60 11.98 -7.26
CA PHE A 90 3.87 12.36 -6.66
C PHE A 90 4.67 11.12 -6.26
N TYR A 91 6.00 11.17 -6.40
CA TYR A 91 6.90 10.06 -6.13
C TYR A 91 7.88 10.44 -5.02
N LEU A 92 7.75 9.83 -3.85
CA LEU A 92 8.58 10.13 -2.68
C LEU A 92 9.42 8.92 -2.27
N PHE A 93 10.66 9.18 -1.91
CA PHE A 93 11.65 8.18 -1.49
C PHE A 93 11.93 8.28 0.00
N ASN A 94 12.09 7.13 0.65
CA ASN A 94 12.43 7.02 2.09
C ASN A 94 11.46 7.78 3.02
N GLN A 95 10.20 7.94 2.61
CA GLN A 95 9.18 8.68 3.36
C GLN A 95 7.88 7.87 3.54
N THR A 96 7.93 6.53 3.51
CA THR A 96 6.73 5.67 3.59
C THR A 96 5.87 6.01 4.80
N TYR A 97 6.46 6.17 5.99
CA TYR A 97 5.72 6.47 7.21
C TYR A 97 5.16 7.91 7.22
N ASP A 98 5.90 8.87 6.67
CA ASP A 98 5.37 10.23 6.53
C ASP A 98 4.20 10.28 5.53
N ILE A 99 4.24 9.50 4.46
CA ILE A 99 3.12 9.32 3.52
C ILE A 99 1.92 8.75 4.29
N LEU A 100 2.08 7.63 5.01
CA LEU A 100 0.99 7.00 5.75
C LEU A 100 0.39 7.92 6.81
N GLN A 101 1.22 8.65 7.57
CA GLN A 101 0.74 9.60 8.59
C GLN A 101 -0.11 10.75 8.02
N ASN A 102 -0.03 11.01 6.72
CA ASN A 102 -0.74 12.09 6.05
C ASN A 102 -1.77 11.57 5.03
N SER A 103 -1.98 10.26 4.92
CA SER A 103 -2.92 9.66 3.99
C SER A 103 -4.31 9.49 4.61
N GLU A 104 -5.35 9.81 3.86
CA GLU A 104 -6.75 9.50 4.21
C GLU A 104 -7.12 8.05 3.86
N ALA A 105 -6.51 7.51 2.81
CA ALA A 105 -6.64 6.12 2.40
C ALA A 105 -5.34 5.63 1.74
N ALA A 106 -5.17 4.32 1.60
CA ALA A 106 -4.01 3.77 0.93
C ALA A 106 -4.36 2.60 -0.01
N ILE A 107 -3.63 2.51 -1.11
CA ILE A 107 -3.65 1.38 -2.03
C ILE A 107 -2.32 0.64 -1.87
N VAL A 108 -2.35 -0.55 -1.29
CA VAL A 108 -1.17 -1.21 -0.74
C VAL A 108 -0.95 -2.58 -1.37
N THR A 109 0.28 -2.89 -1.77
CA THR A 109 0.60 -4.27 -2.17
C THR A 109 0.60 -5.21 -0.97
N SER A 110 0.17 -6.45 -1.17
CA SER A 110 0.25 -7.48 -0.13
C SER A 110 1.71 -7.67 0.33
N GLY A 111 1.91 -7.68 1.65
CA GLY A 111 3.20 -7.79 2.32
C GLY A 111 3.18 -7.10 3.69
N THR A 112 4.36 -6.84 4.27
CA THR A 112 4.49 -6.13 5.56
C THR A 112 3.89 -4.73 5.54
N ALA A 113 3.87 -4.08 4.38
CA ALA A 113 3.27 -2.76 4.20
C ALA A 113 1.78 -2.71 4.60
N THR A 114 1.05 -3.81 4.50
CA THR A 114 -0.36 -3.87 4.94
C THR A 114 -0.48 -3.72 6.45
N LEU A 115 0.42 -4.33 7.21
CA LEU A 115 0.46 -4.20 8.66
C LEU A 115 0.91 -2.80 9.09
N GLU A 116 1.95 -2.27 8.44
CA GLU A 116 2.41 -0.89 8.67
C GLU A 116 1.27 0.11 8.46
N THR A 117 0.56 0.00 7.35
CA THR A 117 -0.60 0.86 7.03
C THR A 117 -1.69 0.77 8.09
N ALA A 118 -2.02 -0.43 8.56
CA ALA A 118 -3.02 -0.64 9.60
C ALA A 118 -2.58 -0.03 10.95
N LEU A 119 -1.30 -0.14 11.31
CA LEU A 119 -0.75 0.45 12.54
C LEU A 119 -0.75 1.99 12.51
N PHE A 120 -0.71 2.60 11.33
CA PHE A 120 -0.96 4.03 11.15
C PHE A 120 -2.46 4.41 11.13
N ASN A 121 -3.38 3.44 11.32
CA ASN A 121 -4.83 3.61 11.25
C ASN A 121 -5.31 4.17 9.91
N VAL A 122 -4.61 3.84 8.81
CA VAL A 122 -5.00 4.27 7.46
C VAL A 122 -5.89 3.21 6.82
N PRO A 123 -7.12 3.56 6.41
CA PRO A 123 -7.98 2.67 5.63
C PRO A 123 -7.28 2.24 4.34
N GLN A 124 -7.36 0.95 3.98
CA GLN A 124 -6.56 0.45 2.87
C GLN A 124 -7.28 -0.57 1.99
N ILE A 125 -6.88 -0.63 0.71
CA ILE A 125 -7.20 -1.71 -0.21
C ILE A 125 -5.91 -2.46 -0.52
N VAL A 126 -5.93 -3.77 -0.32
CA VAL A 126 -4.78 -4.63 -0.56
C VAL A 126 -4.81 -5.16 -1.98
N CYS A 127 -3.74 -4.95 -2.71
CA CYS A 127 -3.58 -5.34 -4.11
C CYS A 127 -2.55 -6.46 -4.24
N TYR A 128 -2.94 -7.54 -4.91
CA TYR A 128 -2.03 -8.63 -5.24
C TYR A 128 -2.19 -9.07 -6.68
N LYS A 129 -1.08 -9.07 -7.41
CA LYS A 129 -0.99 -9.62 -8.75
C LYS A 129 0.40 -10.21 -8.94
N GLY A 130 0.47 -11.50 -9.14
CA GLY A 130 1.71 -12.26 -9.32
C GLY A 130 1.59 -13.27 -10.45
N SER A 131 2.61 -14.13 -10.62
CA SER A 131 2.54 -15.24 -11.57
C SER A 131 1.34 -16.14 -11.25
N LEU A 132 0.50 -16.39 -12.26
CA LEU A 132 -0.67 -17.28 -12.10
C LEU A 132 -0.27 -18.67 -11.62
N ILE A 133 0.84 -19.20 -12.13
CA ILE A 133 1.36 -20.52 -11.76
C ILE A 133 1.75 -20.52 -10.28
N SER A 134 2.53 -19.55 -9.84
CA SER A 134 2.94 -19.44 -8.42
C SER A 134 1.74 -19.26 -7.50
N TYR A 135 0.75 -18.46 -7.92
CA TYR A 135 -0.49 -18.26 -7.17
C TYR A 135 -1.31 -19.55 -7.03
N LEU A 136 -1.50 -20.30 -8.13
CA LEU A 136 -2.25 -21.56 -8.12
C LEU A 136 -1.56 -22.63 -7.26
N ILE A 137 -0.24 -22.74 -7.36
CA ILE A 137 0.56 -23.65 -6.51
C ILE A 137 0.44 -23.27 -5.04
N ALA A 138 0.62 -21.98 -4.73
CA ALA A 138 0.49 -21.49 -3.35
C ALA A 138 -0.91 -21.73 -2.79
N ARG A 139 -1.95 -21.48 -3.57
CA ARG A 139 -3.34 -21.70 -3.16
C ARG A 139 -3.68 -23.17 -2.92
N GLN A 140 -3.06 -24.10 -3.66
CA GLN A 140 -3.24 -25.53 -3.45
C GLN A 140 -2.47 -26.07 -2.23
N LEU A 141 -1.25 -25.55 -2.03
CA LEU A 141 -0.36 -26.03 -0.95
C LEU A 141 -0.66 -25.33 0.40
N ILE A 142 -1.08 -24.08 0.36
CA ILE A 142 -1.29 -23.25 1.54
C ILE A 142 -2.78 -22.91 1.62
N LYS A 143 -3.51 -23.53 2.55
CA LYS A 143 -4.94 -23.28 2.81
C LYS A 143 -5.15 -21.96 3.57
N VAL A 144 -4.53 -20.87 3.11
CA VAL A 144 -4.78 -19.56 3.72
C VAL A 144 -6.01 -18.89 3.10
N LYS A 145 -6.85 -18.32 3.95
CA LYS A 145 -8.06 -17.60 3.52
C LYS A 145 -7.73 -16.22 2.96
N TYR A 146 -6.67 -15.59 3.44
CA TYR A 146 -6.29 -14.20 3.19
C TYR A 146 -4.82 -14.11 2.76
N ILE A 147 -4.46 -13.01 2.10
CA ILE A 147 -3.10 -12.75 1.67
C ILE A 147 -2.43 -11.57 2.39
N SER A 148 -3.21 -10.68 2.99
CA SER A 148 -2.67 -9.60 3.82
C SER A 148 -2.42 -10.05 5.25
N LEU A 149 -1.35 -9.54 5.85
CA LEU A 149 -1.04 -9.82 7.25
C LEU A 149 -2.15 -9.36 8.20
N VAL A 150 -2.83 -8.26 7.87
CA VAL A 150 -3.95 -7.74 8.67
C VAL A 150 -5.08 -8.76 8.77
N ASN A 151 -5.58 -9.24 7.62
CA ASN A 151 -6.68 -10.22 7.61
C ASN A 151 -6.26 -11.58 8.18
N LEU A 152 -5.00 -12.00 7.97
CA LEU A 152 -4.45 -13.24 8.55
C LEU A 152 -4.39 -13.17 10.07
N ILE A 153 -3.92 -12.06 10.66
CA ILE A 153 -3.82 -11.89 12.11
C ILE A 153 -5.22 -11.84 12.74
N MET A 154 -6.16 -11.16 12.07
CA MET A 154 -7.53 -10.99 12.56
C MET A 154 -8.45 -12.19 12.25
N ASP A 155 -8.00 -13.17 11.45
CA ASP A 155 -8.77 -14.29 10.88
C ASP A 155 -10.11 -13.83 10.26
N SER A 156 -10.16 -12.62 9.73
CA SER A 156 -11.35 -12.00 9.14
C SER A 156 -10.99 -10.99 8.07
N GLU A 157 -11.92 -10.69 7.14
CA GLU A 157 -11.71 -9.66 6.09
C GLU A 157 -11.92 -8.26 6.69
N ILE A 158 -10.89 -7.73 7.36
CA ILE A 158 -10.88 -6.37 7.89
C ILE A 158 -10.56 -5.35 6.80
N VAL A 159 -9.69 -5.72 5.87
CA VAL A 159 -9.32 -4.90 4.73
C VAL A 159 -9.64 -5.64 3.43
N LYS A 160 -10.11 -4.91 2.43
CA LYS A 160 -10.45 -5.52 1.13
C LYS A 160 -9.21 -5.96 0.38
N GLU A 161 -9.24 -7.20 -0.12
CA GLU A 161 -8.17 -7.77 -0.94
C GLU A 161 -8.63 -7.92 -2.39
N LEU A 162 -7.93 -7.26 -3.32
CA LEU A 162 -8.11 -7.42 -4.77
C LEU A 162 -6.99 -8.30 -5.31
N ILE A 163 -7.34 -9.52 -5.69
CA ILE A 163 -6.38 -10.58 -6.03
C ILE A 163 -6.48 -10.92 -7.52
N GLN A 164 -5.33 -10.94 -8.20
CA GLN A 164 -5.20 -11.39 -9.60
C GLN A 164 -6.17 -10.65 -10.55
N ALA A 165 -7.21 -11.31 -11.06
CA ALA A 165 -8.20 -10.73 -11.98
C ALA A 165 -9.10 -9.69 -11.30
N ASP A 166 -9.30 -9.79 -9.98
CA ASP A 166 -10.07 -8.82 -9.21
C ASP A 166 -9.33 -7.49 -9.07
N LEU A 167 -7.98 -7.48 -9.21
CA LEU A 167 -7.20 -6.26 -9.29
C LEU A 167 -7.34 -5.65 -10.69
N ASN A 168 -8.39 -4.89 -10.87
CA ASN A 168 -8.68 -4.11 -12.07
C ASN A 168 -9.23 -2.73 -11.70
N GLU A 169 -9.26 -1.83 -12.68
CA GLU A 169 -9.64 -0.43 -12.48
C GLU A 169 -11.06 -0.28 -11.90
N LYS A 170 -12.02 -1.08 -12.39
CA LYS A 170 -13.42 -1.04 -11.97
C LYS A 170 -13.58 -1.40 -10.48
N ASN A 171 -13.00 -2.52 -10.09
CA ASN A 171 -13.11 -3.01 -8.72
C ASN A 171 -12.33 -2.11 -7.75
N LEU A 172 -11.14 -1.65 -8.15
CA LEU A 172 -10.34 -0.76 -7.33
C LEU A 172 -11.06 0.58 -7.10
N LYS A 173 -11.68 1.14 -8.15
CA LYS A 173 -12.48 2.35 -8.00
C LYS A 173 -13.66 2.14 -7.04
N PHE A 174 -14.39 1.04 -7.21
CA PHE A 174 -15.53 0.71 -6.35
C PHE A 174 -15.16 0.60 -4.87
N GLU A 175 -14.06 -0.06 -4.56
CA GLU A 175 -13.62 -0.20 -3.17
C GLU A 175 -13.04 1.12 -2.63
N LEU A 176 -12.38 1.92 -3.47
CA LEU A 176 -11.86 3.22 -3.06
C LEU A 176 -13.00 4.23 -2.78
N ASP A 177 -14.07 4.22 -3.59
CA ASP A 177 -15.28 5.02 -3.33
C ASP A 177 -15.85 4.71 -1.93
N LYS A 178 -15.91 3.43 -1.53
CA LYS A 178 -16.39 3.05 -0.19
C LYS A 178 -15.50 3.58 0.92
N LEU A 179 -14.17 3.48 0.76
CA LEU A 179 -13.25 3.98 1.79
C LEU A 179 -13.32 5.49 1.98
N LEU A 180 -13.55 6.24 0.89
CA LEU A 180 -13.59 7.70 0.93
C LEU A 180 -14.95 8.27 1.34
N THR A 181 -16.00 7.45 1.42
CA THR A 181 -17.36 7.85 1.82
C THR A 181 -17.77 7.34 3.19
N SER A 182 -16.91 6.54 3.83
CA SER A 182 -17.11 6.00 5.19
C SER A 182 -16.53 6.97 6.21
#